data_d939c69d95ba3c4b33a29f28699c8abd
#
_entry.id   d939c69d95ba3c4b33a29f28699c8abd
#
_cell.length_a   1.000
_cell.length_b   1.000
_cell.length_c   1.000
_cell.angle_alpha   90.00
_cell.angle_beta   90.00
_cell.angle_gamma   90.00
#
_symmetry.space_group_name_H-M   'P 1'
#
loop_
_entity.id
_entity.type
_entity.pdbx_description
1 polymer ?
#
loop_
_entity_poly.entity_id
_entity_poly.type
_entity_poly.pdbx_seq_one_letter_code
_entity_poly.pdbx_strand_id
1 'polypeptide(L)'
;GVIGIIRSWDIIKSAVGLASRELRGNTENVVRNVKRTQRDLSMKFIAIACIATLILIFLFFYLGVIHTITQAVIAFIVVSVIAFLFTTVAANAIAIVGTNPVSGMTLMTLILASVILVAVGLTGTSGMVAALIIGGVVCTTLSMAGGFITDLKIGYWLGSTPAKQETWKFLGTLVSAATVGGVIMILNDTYGF
;
A
#
# COMPACT_ATOMS: atom_id res chain seq x y z
N GLY A 1 -1.94 4.22 17.58
CA GLY A 1 -1.89 4.92 16.30
C GLY A 1 -0.81 5.98 16.25
N VAL A 2 -1.11 7.25 16.54
CA VAL A 2 -0.18 8.39 16.38
C VAL A 2 1.10 8.25 17.22
N ILE A 3 0.98 7.80 18.47
CA ILE A 3 2.15 7.56 19.34
C ILE A 3 3.07 6.48 18.74
N GLY A 4 2.52 5.44 18.11
CA GLY A 4 3.30 4.43 17.41
C GLY A 4 4.08 4.99 16.22
N ILE A 5 3.50 5.92 15.45
CA ILE A 5 4.17 6.60 14.34
C ILE A 5 5.35 7.44 14.83
N ILE A 6 5.16 8.20 15.91
CA ILE A 6 6.23 9.03 16.50
C ILE A 6 7.38 8.14 17.01
N ARG A 7 7.07 7.02 17.67
CA ARG A 7 8.07 6.08 18.15
C ARG A 7 8.81 5.34 17.02
N SER A 8 8.18 5.20 15.86
CA SER A 8 8.76 4.55 14.68
C SER A 8 9.39 5.53 13.69
N TRP A 9 9.58 6.80 14.08
CA TRP A 9 10.14 7.85 13.21
C TRP A 9 11.51 7.50 12.65
N ASP A 10 12.38 6.89 13.45
CA ASP A 10 13.72 6.46 13.03
C ASP A 10 13.66 5.36 11.97
N ILE A 11 12.65 4.49 12.02
CA ILE A 11 12.41 3.43 11.04
C ILE A 11 11.96 4.04 9.71
N ILE A 12 11.05 5.02 9.75
CA ILE A 12 10.59 5.77 8.57
C ILE A 12 11.77 6.48 7.91
N LYS A 13 12.59 7.17 8.70
CA LYS A 13 13.78 7.87 8.22
C LYS A 13 14.81 6.92 7.59
N SER A 14 15.03 5.76 8.20
CA SER A 14 15.94 4.75 7.66
C SER A 14 15.42 4.12 6.37
N ALA A 15 14.11 3.86 6.26
CA ALA A 15 13.49 3.33 5.05
C ALA A 15 13.64 4.29 3.86
N VAL A 16 13.34 5.58 4.08
CA VAL A 16 13.52 6.63 3.05
C VAL A 16 15.00 6.79 2.69
N GLY A 17 15.90 6.72 3.69
CA GLY A 17 17.35 6.81 3.50
C GLY A 17 17.91 5.67 2.65
N LEU A 18 17.45 4.43 2.88
CA LEU A 18 17.81 3.26 2.07
C LEU A 18 17.31 3.40 0.63
N ALA A 19 16.05 3.76 0.45
CA ALA A 19 15.47 3.98 -0.87
C ALA A 19 16.25 5.03 -1.67
N SER A 20 16.61 6.16 -1.07
CA SER A 20 17.38 7.23 -1.73
C SER A 20 18.82 6.83 -2.06
N ARG A 21 19.47 6.01 -1.22
CA ARG A 21 20.81 5.47 -1.47
C ARG A 21 20.82 4.50 -2.64
N GLU A 22 19.87 3.59 -2.70
CA GLU A 22 19.81 2.61 -3.79
C GLU A 22 19.39 3.24 -5.13
N LEU A 23 18.55 4.28 -5.13
CA LEU A 23 18.23 5.03 -6.33
C LEU A 23 19.43 5.83 -6.88
N ARG A 24 20.32 6.31 -6.01
CA ARG A 24 21.54 7.05 -6.39
C ARG A 24 22.75 6.16 -6.69
N GLY A 25 22.81 4.97 -6.11
CA GLY A 25 23.91 4.02 -6.28
C GLY A 25 23.80 3.27 -7.61
N ASN A 26 24.92 3.13 -8.32
CA ASN A 26 25.03 2.28 -9.51
C ASN A 26 24.93 0.80 -9.09
N THR A 27 23.72 0.25 -9.11
CA THR A 27 23.33 -1.06 -8.56
C THR A 27 23.95 -2.25 -9.34
N GLU A 28 24.57 -2.01 -10.50
CA GLU A 28 25.09 -3.07 -11.36
C GLU A 28 26.25 -3.88 -10.75
N ASN A 29 27.05 -3.26 -9.87
CA ASN A 29 28.21 -3.94 -9.27
C ASN A 29 27.88 -4.74 -8.01
N VAL A 30 26.76 -4.48 -7.34
CA VAL A 30 26.34 -5.17 -6.10
C VAL A 30 25.60 -6.47 -6.42
N VAL A 31 24.87 -6.51 -7.54
CA VAL A 31 24.05 -7.67 -7.94
C VAL A 31 24.88 -8.91 -8.32
N ARG A 32 26.16 -8.74 -8.65
CA ARG A 32 27.01 -9.82 -9.19
C ARG A 32 27.49 -10.83 -8.13
N ASN A 33 27.44 -10.50 -6.82
CA ASN A 33 27.95 -11.37 -5.75
C ASN A 33 26.94 -11.69 -4.63
N VAL A 34 25.65 -11.44 -4.84
CA VAL A 34 24.63 -11.70 -3.81
C VAL A 34 24.14 -13.14 -3.94
N LYS A 35 24.06 -13.86 -2.81
CA LYS A 35 23.51 -15.23 -2.75
C LYS A 35 22.06 -15.23 -3.30
N ARG A 36 21.66 -16.32 -3.95
CA ARG A 36 20.33 -16.49 -4.54
C ARG A 36 19.17 -16.13 -3.57
N THR A 37 19.34 -16.43 -2.29
CA THR A 37 18.36 -16.18 -1.21
C THR A 37 18.29 -14.72 -0.74
N GLN A 38 19.15 -13.87 -1.27
CA GLN A 38 19.21 -12.42 -0.92
C GLN A 38 19.00 -11.55 -2.18
N ARG A 39 18.51 -12.13 -3.26
CA ARG A 39 18.31 -11.42 -4.52
C ARG A 39 16.88 -10.89 -4.58
N ASP A 40 16.75 -9.58 -4.40
CA ASP A 40 15.48 -8.84 -4.49
C ASP A 40 15.25 -8.22 -5.87
N LEU A 41 14.05 -7.68 -6.10
CA LEU A 41 13.73 -6.87 -7.27
C LEU A 41 14.57 -5.59 -7.28
N SER A 42 14.89 -5.09 -8.48
CA SER A 42 15.63 -3.84 -8.61
C SER A 42 14.81 -2.69 -8.08
N MET A 43 15.44 -1.83 -7.25
CA MET A 43 14.79 -0.65 -6.65
C MET A 43 14.21 0.31 -7.71
N LYS A 44 14.85 0.38 -8.89
CA LYS A 44 14.34 1.16 -10.03
C LYS A 44 12.97 0.66 -10.50
N PHE A 45 12.79 -0.66 -10.60
CA PHE A 45 11.51 -1.26 -10.98
C PHE A 45 10.42 -0.96 -9.95
N ILE A 46 10.74 -1.09 -8.65
CA ILE A 46 9.83 -0.80 -7.55
C ILE A 46 9.42 0.68 -7.57
N ALA A 47 10.37 1.60 -7.78
CA ALA A 47 10.09 3.02 -7.86
C ALA A 47 9.16 3.37 -9.04
N ILE A 48 9.41 2.80 -10.22
CA ILE A 48 8.56 3.02 -11.39
C ILE A 48 7.14 2.46 -11.15
N ALA A 49 7.03 1.26 -10.60
CA ALA A 49 5.75 0.65 -10.27
C ALA A 49 4.99 1.48 -9.22
N CYS A 50 5.68 2.01 -8.21
CA CYS A 50 5.09 2.88 -7.19
C CYS A 50 4.55 4.19 -7.81
N ILE A 51 5.33 4.85 -8.67
CA ILE A 51 4.90 6.06 -9.37
C ILE A 51 3.69 5.77 -10.27
N ALA A 52 3.72 4.67 -11.03
CA ALA A 52 2.60 4.27 -11.87
C ALA A 52 1.33 4.02 -11.05
N THR A 53 1.43 3.37 -9.92
CA THR A 53 0.30 3.13 -9.01
C THR A 53 -0.25 4.43 -8.43
N LEU A 54 0.62 5.37 -8.03
CA LEU A 54 0.21 6.68 -7.54
C LEU A 54 -0.54 7.48 -8.61
N ILE A 55 -0.07 7.44 -9.86
CA ILE A 55 -0.76 8.08 -10.98
C ILE A 55 -2.14 7.45 -11.21
N LEU A 56 -2.25 6.12 -11.16
CA LEU A 56 -3.53 5.41 -11.30
C LEU A 56 -4.51 5.77 -10.18
N ILE A 57 -4.05 5.84 -8.94
CA ILE A 57 -4.87 6.26 -7.79
C ILE A 57 -5.36 7.70 -7.98
N PHE A 58 -4.49 8.62 -8.39
CA PHE A 58 -4.86 10.00 -8.67
C PHE A 58 -5.91 10.10 -9.79
N LEU A 59 -5.69 9.38 -10.89
CA LEU A 59 -6.62 9.34 -12.02
C LEU A 59 -7.98 8.77 -11.62
N PHE A 60 -7.98 7.74 -10.79
CA PHE A 60 -9.20 7.15 -10.27
C PHE A 60 -10.00 8.11 -9.39
N PHE A 61 -9.33 8.86 -8.49
CA PHE A 61 -10.01 9.89 -7.69
C PHE A 61 -10.57 11.01 -8.56
N TYR A 62 -9.81 11.47 -9.55
CA TYR A 62 -10.21 12.58 -10.41
C TYR A 62 -11.36 12.21 -11.37
N LEU A 63 -11.32 11.04 -11.99
CA LEU A 63 -12.32 10.63 -12.97
C LEU A 63 -13.54 9.93 -12.34
N GLY A 64 -13.33 9.18 -11.23
CA GLY A 64 -14.34 8.30 -10.68
C GLY A 64 -15.14 8.85 -9.53
N VAL A 65 -14.58 9.75 -8.72
CA VAL A 65 -15.20 10.14 -7.44
C VAL A 65 -15.36 11.64 -7.27
N ILE A 66 -14.34 12.42 -7.62
CA ILE A 66 -14.26 13.84 -7.31
C ILE A 66 -13.93 14.60 -8.59
N HIS A 67 -14.92 15.32 -9.12
CA HIS A 67 -14.74 16.08 -10.36
C HIS A 67 -14.01 17.43 -10.17
N THR A 68 -13.69 17.81 -8.94
CA THR A 68 -12.92 19.02 -8.57
C THR A 68 -11.45 18.69 -8.34
N ILE A 69 -10.57 19.29 -9.13
CA ILE A 69 -9.10 19.04 -9.06
C ILE A 69 -8.54 19.25 -7.65
N THR A 70 -8.95 20.34 -6.98
CA THR A 70 -8.43 20.69 -5.65
C THR A 70 -8.75 19.60 -4.62
N GLN A 71 -9.98 19.10 -4.61
CA GLN A 71 -10.41 18.06 -3.68
C GLN A 71 -9.79 16.70 -4.00
N ALA A 72 -9.62 16.39 -5.29
CA ALA A 72 -8.94 15.18 -5.74
C ALA A 72 -7.45 15.16 -5.32
N VAL A 73 -6.76 16.29 -5.43
CA VAL A 73 -5.36 16.43 -4.97
C VAL A 73 -5.26 16.24 -3.47
N ILE A 74 -6.17 16.82 -2.69
CA ILE A 74 -6.16 16.67 -1.23
C ILE A 74 -6.44 15.21 -0.84
N ALA A 75 -7.45 14.58 -1.41
CA ALA A 75 -7.74 13.16 -1.18
C ALA A 75 -6.54 12.27 -1.53
N PHE A 76 -5.88 12.54 -2.64
CA PHE A 76 -4.68 11.84 -3.07
C PHE A 76 -3.50 12.00 -2.09
N ILE A 77 -3.23 13.22 -1.61
CA ILE A 77 -2.19 13.48 -0.62
C ILE A 77 -2.52 12.73 0.68
N VAL A 78 -3.77 12.82 1.15
CA VAL A 78 -4.23 12.14 2.37
C VAL A 78 -4.02 10.63 2.26
N VAL A 79 -4.49 10.00 1.18
CA VAL A 79 -4.34 8.54 1.02
C VAL A 79 -2.87 8.13 0.92
N SER A 80 -2.05 8.88 0.20
CA SER A 80 -0.63 8.57 0.01
C SER A 80 0.16 8.66 1.32
N VAL A 81 -0.05 9.72 2.09
CA VAL A 81 0.63 9.93 3.39
C VAL A 81 0.19 8.87 4.41
N ILE A 82 -1.12 8.65 4.54
CA ILE A 82 -1.66 7.68 5.50
C ILE A 82 -1.22 6.25 5.13
N ALA A 83 -1.32 5.88 3.86
CA ALA A 83 -0.90 4.56 3.39
C ALA A 83 0.59 4.33 3.68
N PHE A 84 1.45 5.28 3.35
CA PHE A 84 2.89 5.17 3.60
C PHE A 84 3.22 5.03 5.09
N LEU A 85 2.69 5.92 5.92
CA LEU A 85 2.95 5.92 7.36
C LEU A 85 2.45 4.64 8.03
N PHE A 86 1.21 4.26 7.77
CA PHE A 86 0.61 3.09 8.41
C PHE A 86 1.23 1.79 7.91
N THR A 87 1.55 1.69 6.62
CA THR A 87 2.22 0.51 6.07
C THR A 87 3.61 0.32 6.66
N THR A 88 4.38 1.40 6.81
CA THR A 88 5.72 1.33 7.40
C THR A 88 5.67 0.86 8.86
N VAL A 89 4.74 1.41 9.65
CA VAL A 89 4.56 1.00 11.06
C VAL A 89 4.04 -0.42 11.16
N ALA A 90 3.06 -0.79 10.32
CA ALA A 90 2.52 -2.14 10.29
C ALA A 90 3.57 -3.17 9.88
N ALA A 91 4.37 -2.87 8.86
CA ALA A 91 5.45 -3.75 8.40
C ALA A 91 6.43 -4.10 9.53
N ASN A 92 6.84 -3.10 10.31
CA ASN A 92 7.71 -3.32 11.47
C ASN A 92 7.01 -4.16 12.55
N ALA A 93 5.76 -3.87 12.87
CA ALA A 93 4.98 -4.62 13.85
C ALA A 93 4.81 -6.09 13.43
N ILE A 94 4.50 -6.34 12.16
CA ILE A 94 4.32 -7.69 11.60
C ILE A 94 5.63 -8.47 11.63
N ALA A 95 6.75 -7.84 11.31
CA ALA A 95 8.08 -8.47 11.36
C ALA A 95 8.45 -8.96 12.78
N ILE A 96 8.02 -8.23 13.80
CA ILE A 96 8.31 -8.56 15.22
C ILE A 96 7.29 -9.56 15.78
N VAL A 97 6.01 -9.28 15.63
CA VAL A 97 4.92 -10.00 16.30
C VAL A 97 4.34 -11.14 15.43
N GLY A 98 4.46 -11.04 14.12
CA GLY A 98 3.90 -12.02 13.18
C GLY A 98 2.39 -11.89 12.95
N THR A 99 1.72 -10.91 13.55
CA THR A 99 0.29 -10.64 13.35
C THR A 99 0.06 -9.32 12.61
N ASN A 100 -1.01 -9.26 11.81
CA ASN A 100 -1.31 -8.10 10.99
C ASN A 100 -2.38 -7.21 11.67
N PRO A 101 -2.06 -5.96 12.08
CA PRO A 101 -3.00 -5.07 12.76
C PRO A 101 -3.95 -4.34 11.79
N VAL A 102 -4.41 -4.98 10.72
CA VAL A 102 -5.20 -4.37 9.64
C VAL A 102 -6.47 -3.69 10.15
N SER A 103 -7.25 -4.37 10.98
CA SER A 103 -8.56 -3.88 11.43
C SER A 103 -8.48 -2.55 12.19
N GLY A 104 -7.58 -2.46 13.17
CA GLY A 104 -7.41 -1.25 13.96
C GLY A 104 -6.88 -0.07 13.15
N MET A 105 -5.91 -0.29 12.28
CA MET A 105 -5.33 0.77 11.43
C MET A 105 -6.32 1.23 10.35
N THR A 106 -7.15 0.35 9.81
CA THR A 106 -8.19 0.72 8.83
C THR A 106 -9.27 1.59 9.46
N LEU A 107 -9.72 1.27 10.68
CA LEU A 107 -10.67 2.12 11.41
C LEU A 107 -10.11 3.51 11.68
N MET A 108 -8.85 3.59 12.13
CA MET A 108 -8.17 4.89 12.33
C MET A 108 -8.05 5.67 11.02
N THR A 109 -7.79 5.00 9.90
CA THR A 109 -7.74 5.63 8.59
C THR A 109 -9.09 6.21 8.18
N LEU A 110 -10.17 5.44 8.36
CA LEU A 110 -11.52 5.91 8.04
C LEU A 110 -11.89 7.15 8.85
N ILE A 111 -11.61 7.16 10.15
CA ILE A 111 -11.88 8.31 11.02
C ILE A 111 -11.05 9.53 10.58
N LEU A 112 -9.74 9.37 10.39
CA LEU A 112 -8.85 10.44 9.96
C LEU A 112 -9.25 11.01 8.59
N ALA A 113 -9.48 10.14 7.61
CA ALA A 113 -9.87 10.53 6.26
C ALA A 113 -11.22 11.28 6.28
N SER A 114 -12.21 10.78 7.03
CA SER A 114 -13.52 11.44 7.14
C SER A 114 -13.41 12.85 7.74
N VAL A 115 -12.64 13.01 8.81
CA VAL A 115 -12.43 14.32 9.45
C VAL A 115 -11.75 15.30 8.49
N ILE A 116 -10.70 14.86 7.80
CA ILE A 116 -9.97 15.72 6.87
C ILE A 116 -10.84 16.10 5.65
N LEU A 117 -11.58 15.14 5.08
CA LEU A 117 -12.43 15.39 3.91
C LEU A 117 -13.57 16.36 4.25
N VAL A 118 -14.19 16.22 5.42
CA VAL A 118 -15.21 17.15 5.90
C VAL A 118 -14.63 18.54 6.11
N ALA A 119 -13.43 18.66 6.68
CA ALA A 119 -12.74 19.95 6.87
C ALA A 119 -12.43 20.64 5.54
N VAL A 120 -12.22 19.89 4.47
CA VAL A 120 -12.00 20.41 3.11
C VAL A 120 -13.30 20.73 2.36
N GLY A 121 -14.46 20.46 2.98
CA GLY A 121 -15.77 20.73 2.39
C GLY A 121 -16.32 19.61 1.50
N LEU A 122 -15.69 18.44 1.52
CA LEU A 122 -16.24 17.24 0.89
C LEU A 122 -17.27 16.61 1.85
N THR A 123 -18.50 17.08 1.75
CA THR A 123 -19.62 16.60 2.57
C THR A 123 -20.62 15.82 1.70
N GLY A 124 -21.52 15.08 2.33
CA GLY A 124 -22.54 14.30 1.65
C GLY A 124 -22.05 12.97 1.06
N THR A 125 -22.73 12.47 0.06
CA THR A 125 -22.50 11.15 -0.51
C THR A 125 -21.11 11.01 -1.14
N SER A 126 -20.63 12.02 -1.85
CA SER A 126 -19.31 12.02 -2.48
C SER A 126 -18.17 11.98 -1.46
N GLY A 127 -18.31 12.70 -0.35
CA GLY A 127 -17.34 12.66 0.76
C GLY A 127 -17.30 11.29 1.43
N MET A 128 -18.45 10.66 1.62
CA MET A 128 -18.56 9.32 2.20
C MET A 128 -17.92 8.26 1.31
N VAL A 129 -18.21 8.29 0.00
CA VAL A 129 -17.60 7.39 -0.98
C VAL A 129 -16.08 7.58 -1.03
N ALA A 130 -15.59 8.82 -1.07
CA ALA A 130 -14.16 9.10 -1.04
C ALA A 130 -13.48 8.54 0.22
N ALA A 131 -14.08 8.72 1.40
CA ALA A 131 -13.54 8.19 2.65
C ALA A 131 -13.49 6.65 2.66
N LEU A 132 -14.52 5.98 2.15
CA LEU A 132 -14.56 4.52 2.04
C LEU A 132 -13.49 3.99 1.08
N ILE A 133 -13.28 4.68 -0.05
CA ILE A 133 -12.23 4.32 -1.01
C ILE A 133 -10.84 4.48 -0.39
N ILE A 134 -10.58 5.58 0.31
CA ILE A 134 -9.33 5.79 1.04
C ILE A 134 -9.10 4.66 2.06
N GLY A 135 -10.12 4.33 2.83
CA GLY A 135 -10.07 3.22 3.77
C GLY A 135 -9.78 1.88 3.08
N GLY A 136 -10.42 1.61 1.95
CA GLY A 136 -10.20 0.42 1.14
C GLY A 136 -8.78 0.32 0.59
N VAL A 137 -8.24 1.40 0.04
CA VAL A 137 -6.85 1.46 -0.45
C VAL A 137 -5.85 1.18 0.67
N VAL A 138 -6.02 1.82 1.83
CA VAL A 138 -5.11 1.61 2.97
C VAL A 138 -5.26 0.20 3.55
N CYS A 139 -6.48 -0.32 3.63
CA CYS A 139 -6.73 -1.71 4.07
C CYS A 139 -6.02 -2.72 3.17
N THR A 140 -6.16 -2.56 1.86
CA THR A 140 -5.52 -3.44 0.87
C THR A 140 -3.99 -3.36 0.98
N THR A 141 -3.44 -2.15 1.12
CA THR A 141 -2.00 -1.93 1.26
C THR A 141 -1.45 -2.60 2.53
N LEU A 142 -2.15 -2.45 3.66
CA LEU A 142 -1.77 -3.08 4.93
C LEU A 142 -1.85 -4.61 4.88
N SER A 143 -2.92 -5.14 4.27
CA SER A 143 -3.11 -6.58 4.10
C SER A 143 -2.02 -7.19 3.21
N MET A 144 -1.71 -6.53 2.10
CA MET A 144 -0.65 -6.96 1.19
C MET A 144 0.73 -6.92 1.85
N ALA A 145 1.05 -5.85 2.58
CA ALA A 145 2.32 -5.74 3.32
C ALA A 145 2.47 -6.88 4.34
N GLY A 146 1.40 -7.19 5.08
CA GLY A 146 1.40 -8.28 6.06
C GLY A 146 1.63 -9.65 5.45
N GLY A 147 0.87 -9.98 4.44
CA GLY A 147 1.04 -11.24 3.71
C GLY A 147 2.42 -11.34 3.04
N PHE A 148 2.94 -10.22 2.52
CA PHE A 148 4.23 -10.18 1.85
C PHE A 148 5.40 -10.47 2.80
N ILE A 149 5.43 -9.82 3.97
CA ILE A 149 6.47 -10.02 4.98
C ILE A 149 6.46 -11.46 5.49
N THR A 150 5.27 -12.02 5.72
CA THR A 150 5.13 -13.41 6.18
C THR A 150 5.64 -14.40 5.12
N ASP A 151 5.24 -14.20 3.87
CA ASP A 151 5.66 -15.06 2.75
C ASP A 151 7.18 -15.00 2.52
N LEU A 152 7.79 -13.82 2.61
CA LEU A 152 9.26 -13.67 2.50
C LEU A 152 9.98 -14.38 3.63
N LYS A 153 9.44 -14.32 4.86
CA LYS A 153 10.03 -15.02 6.01
C LYS A 153 9.98 -16.55 5.85
N ILE A 154 8.85 -17.08 5.39
CA ILE A 154 8.70 -18.50 5.08
C ILE A 154 9.63 -18.89 3.94
N GLY A 155 9.67 -18.09 2.87
CA GLY A 155 10.54 -18.30 1.73
C GLY A 155 12.03 -18.31 2.09
N TYR A 156 12.44 -17.48 3.02
CA TYR A 156 13.80 -17.48 3.55
C TYR A 156 14.16 -18.83 4.20
N TRP A 157 13.25 -19.39 5.01
CA TRP A 157 13.48 -20.69 5.65
C TRP A 157 13.49 -21.84 4.65
N LEU A 158 12.71 -21.75 3.57
CA LEU A 158 12.67 -22.75 2.50
C LEU A 158 13.79 -22.58 1.46
N GLY A 159 14.62 -21.53 1.57
CA GLY A 159 15.68 -21.23 0.61
C GLY A 159 15.16 -20.73 -0.75
N SER A 160 13.98 -20.14 -0.79
CA SER A 160 13.38 -19.55 -2.00
C SER A 160 14.08 -18.25 -2.39
N THR A 161 13.94 -17.84 -3.67
CA THR A 161 14.45 -16.57 -4.17
C THR A 161 13.41 -15.46 -3.97
N PRO A 162 13.69 -14.41 -3.18
CA PRO A 162 12.73 -13.33 -2.92
C PRO A 162 12.18 -12.69 -4.18
N ALA A 163 13.02 -12.33 -5.13
CA ALA A 163 12.60 -11.72 -6.40
C ALA A 163 11.54 -12.52 -7.17
N LYS A 164 11.60 -13.86 -7.12
CA LYS A 164 10.58 -14.71 -7.75
C LYS A 164 9.26 -14.66 -6.99
N GLN A 165 9.31 -14.68 -5.65
CA GLN A 165 8.10 -14.56 -4.81
C GLN A 165 7.41 -13.22 -5.04
N GLU A 166 8.18 -12.13 -5.11
CA GLU A 166 7.67 -10.79 -5.39
C GLU A 166 6.96 -10.71 -6.73
N THR A 167 7.58 -11.22 -7.79
CA THR A 167 7.00 -11.20 -9.15
C THR A 167 5.68 -11.98 -9.21
N TRP A 168 5.65 -13.19 -8.65
CA TRP A 168 4.45 -14.01 -8.64
C TRP A 168 3.34 -13.42 -7.78
N LYS A 169 3.68 -12.69 -6.72
CA LYS A 169 2.70 -12.00 -5.88
C LYS A 169 1.98 -10.88 -6.63
N PHE A 170 2.69 -10.12 -7.47
CA PHE A 170 2.05 -9.11 -8.34
C PHE A 170 1.01 -9.75 -9.27
N LEU A 171 1.38 -10.85 -9.91
CA LEU A 171 0.46 -11.57 -10.80
C LEU A 171 -0.74 -12.15 -10.03
N GLY A 172 -0.50 -12.74 -8.87
CA GLY A 172 -1.56 -13.25 -7.98
C GLY A 172 -2.53 -12.16 -7.53
N THR A 173 -2.03 -10.96 -7.23
CA THR A 173 -2.86 -9.82 -6.84
C THR A 173 -3.77 -9.37 -7.97
N LEU A 174 -3.27 -9.30 -9.21
CA LEU A 174 -4.08 -8.93 -10.38
C LEU A 174 -5.20 -9.95 -10.63
N VAL A 175 -4.88 -11.24 -10.58
CA VAL A 175 -5.88 -12.30 -10.75
C VAL A 175 -6.93 -12.26 -9.63
N SER A 176 -6.49 -12.07 -8.39
CA SER A 176 -7.39 -11.95 -7.23
C SER A 176 -8.33 -10.74 -7.37
N ALA A 177 -7.81 -9.58 -7.76
CA ALA A 177 -8.61 -8.38 -7.97
C ALA A 177 -9.66 -8.57 -9.07
N ALA A 178 -9.29 -9.20 -10.18
CA ALA A 178 -10.22 -9.53 -11.26
C ALA A 178 -11.32 -10.50 -10.80
N THR A 179 -10.95 -11.53 -10.05
CA THR A 179 -11.88 -12.53 -9.52
C THR A 179 -12.89 -11.90 -8.54
N VAL A 180 -12.39 -11.10 -7.59
CA VAL A 180 -13.25 -10.40 -6.61
C VAL A 180 -14.20 -9.43 -7.31
N GLY A 181 -13.70 -8.67 -8.29
CA GLY A 181 -14.54 -7.77 -9.11
C GLY A 181 -15.65 -8.55 -9.84
N GLY A 182 -15.31 -9.67 -10.46
CA GLY A 182 -16.29 -10.54 -11.12
C GLY A 182 -17.35 -11.10 -10.16
N VAL A 183 -16.94 -11.54 -8.97
CA VAL A 183 -17.88 -12.04 -7.94
C VAL A 183 -18.83 -10.94 -7.48
N ILE A 184 -18.31 -9.71 -7.27
CA ILE A 184 -19.15 -8.57 -6.87
C ILE A 184 -20.18 -8.24 -7.96
N MET A 185 -19.81 -8.29 -9.25
CA MET A 185 -20.76 -8.09 -10.35
C MET A 185 -21.87 -9.15 -10.34
N ILE A 186 -21.52 -10.42 -10.19
CA ILE A 186 -22.51 -11.51 -10.13
C ILE A 186 -23.44 -11.32 -8.93
N LEU A 187 -22.91 -10.95 -7.76
CA LEU A 187 -23.72 -10.69 -6.57
C LEU A 187 -24.66 -9.50 -6.77
N ASN A 188 -24.19 -8.43 -7.38
CA ASN A 188 -25.01 -7.26 -7.69
C ASN A 188 -26.17 -7.64 -8.64
N ASP A 189 -25.91 -8.43 -9.67
CA ASP A 189 -26.93 -8.88 -10.63
C ASP A 189 -27.94 -9.85 -10.01
N THR A 190 -27.52 -10.63 -8.99
CA THR A 190 -28.38 -11.64 -8.35
C THR A 190 -29.21 -11.05 -7.22
N TYR A 191 -28.63 -10.17 -6.40
CA TYR A 191 -29.28 -9.66 -5.18
C TYR A 191 -29.72 -8.19 -5.29
N GLY A 192 -29.23 -7.44 -6.28
CA GLY A 192 -29.66 -6.05 -6.55
C GLY A 192 -29.30 -5.09 -5.40
N PHE A 193 -28.01 -4.79 -5.23
CA PHE A 193 -27.57 -3.76 -4.27
C PHE A 193 -27.76 -2.35 -4.83
#